data_6881ad347b7832ff5cf6be1aac3fd952
#
_entry.id   6881ad347b7832ff5cf6be1aac3fd952
#
_cell.length_a   1.000
_cell.length_b   1.000
_cell.length_c   1.000
_cell.angle_alpha   90.00
_cell.angle_beta   90.00
_cell.angle_gamma   90.00
#
_symmetry.space_group_name_H-M   'P 1'
#
loop_
_entity.id
_entity.type
_entity.pdbx_description
1 polymer ?
#
loop_
_entity_poly.entity_id
_entity_poly.type
_entity_poly.pdbx_seq_one_letter_code
_entity_poly.pdbx_strand_id
1 'polypeptide(L)'
;MATKLYDVLIIGGGPAGLSMATALARQLYTALVLDSGVYRNAPTKHMHNVIGFDHADPAAFRAKAREDLEKRYSSIEFKSATVETVKKLDSGIFEAVDSKGTVYQGKRLGLGTGGRGIFHCLYCHGFEERGAESVGVFAGGIFTVPEMVSHVAPMAKRLAKSVTVYSNGKESLLEGVRAKLHSSKINYDNRIIKSFQLVDNGPAVKITFEDGSSKVEGFVASHPNVVQTSPFAEQLGLEMQPSGEIKVEPPFYETSVKGCFAAGDAATVLKSVLQAMAMGAFSGTGAATQLQYELDAKDEL
;
A
#
# COMPACT_ATOMS: atom_id res chain seq x y z
N MET A 1 30.36 -15.11 -14.75
CA MET A 1 29.90 -15.98 -13.66
C MET A 1 28.43 -16.26 -13.88
N ALA A 2 27.96 -17.50 -13.65
CA ALA A 2 26.53 -17.80 -13.77
C ALA A 2 25.75 -16.99 -12.74
N THR A 3 24.63 -16.42 -13.15
CA THR A 3 23.73 -15.67 -12.24
C THR A 3 23.09 -16.68 -11.28
N LYS A 4 23.14 -16.42 -9.98
CA LYS A 4 22.49 -17.28 -8.97
C LYS A 4 20.97 -17.24 -9.18
N LEU A 5 20.37 -18.42 -9.29
CA LEU A 5 18.92 -18.57 -9.40
C LEU A 5 18.32 -18.77 -7.99
N TYR A 6 17.43 -17.86 -7.60
CA TYR A 6 16.66 -17.95 -6.36
C TYR A 6 15.30 -18.62 -6.61
N ASP A 7 14.74 -19.20 -5.57
CA ASP A 7 13.35 -19.67 -5.67
C ASP A 7 12.39 -18.49 -5.83
N VAL A 8 12.63 -17.38 -5.11
CA VAL A 8 11.80 -16.17 -5.23
C VAL A 8 12.65 -14.91 -5.25
N LEU A 9 12.41 -14.03 -6.22
CA LEU A 9 12.82 -12.63 -6.14
C LEU A 9 11.70 -11.82 -5.46
N ILE A 10 12.05 -10.99 -4.50
CA ILE A 10 11.12 -10.08 -3.82
C ILE A 10 11.56 -8.64 -4.06
N ILE A 11 10.71 -7.83 -4.69
CA ILE A 11 10.99 -6.42 -4.93
C ILE A 11 10.26 -5.60 -3.88
N GLY A 12 11.03 -4.96 -2.99
CA GLY A 12 10.56 -4.13 -1.89
C GLY A 12 10.81 -4.74 -0.51
N GLY A 13 11.59 -4.03 0.32
CA GLY A 13 11.90 -4.37 1.72
C GLY A 13 10.94 -3.78 2.74
N GLY A 14 9.72 -3.46 2.33
CA GLY A 14 8.64 -3.02 3.21
C GLY A 14 7.94 -4.18 3.93
N PRO A 15 6.90 -3.91 4.75
CA PRO A 15 6.19 -4.95 5.52
C PRO A 15 5.70 -6.12 4.67
N ALA A 16 5.24 -5.89 3.43
CA ALA A 16 4.79 -6.95 2.52
C ALA A 16 5.95 -7.88 2.13
N GLY A 17 7.06 -7.31 1.64
CA GLY A 17 8.22 -8.11 1.20
C GLY A 17 8.89 -8.84 2.35
N LEU A 18 9.03 -8.21 3.53
CA LEU A 18 9.59 -8.85 4.73
C LEU A 18 8.72 -10.02 5.20
N SER A 19 7.40 -9.89 5.17
CA SER A 19 6.48 -10.98 5.53
C SER A 19 6.50 -12.12 4.52
N MET A 20 6.59 -11.80 3.22
CA MET A 20 6.79 -12.80 2.16
C MET A 20 8.10 -13.58 2.36
N ALA A 21 9.21 -12.88 2.61
CA ALA A 21 10.49 -13.49 2.90
C ALA A 21 10.44 -14.40 4.13
N THR A 22 9.73 -13.96 5.18
CA THR A 22 9.53 -14.77 6.40
C THR A 22 8.79 -16.07 6.10
N ALA A 23 7.71 -16.02 5.33
CA ALA A 23 6.93 -17.21 4.96
C ALA A 23 7.79 -18.22 4.17
N LEU A 24 8.56 -17.75 3.20
CA LEU A 24 9.47 -18.57 2.38
C LEU A 24 10.59 -19.17 3.22
N ALA A 25 11.22 -18.38 4.10
CA ALA A 25 12.27 -18.84 5.01
C ALA A 25 11.84 -20.01 5.89
N ARG A 26 10.59 -19.97 6.37
CA ARG A 26 9.98 -21.00 7.21
C ARG A 26 9.79 -22.34 6.50
N GLN A 27 9.81 -22.35 5.16
CA GLN A 27 9.74 -23.52 4.31
C GLN A 27 11.06 -23.79 3.57
N LEU A 28 12.17 -23.17 4.04
CA LEU A 28 13.54 -23.36 3.54
C LEU A 28 13.77 -22.92 2.09
N TYR A 29 12.85 -22.18 1.48
CA TYR A 29 13.05 -21.61 0.16
C TYR A 29 14.05 -20.47 0.18
N THR A 30 14.84 -20.37 -0.88
CA THR A 30 15.78 -19.26 -1.07
C THR A 30 15.06 -18.05 -1.64
N ALA A 31 15.31 -16.88 -1.05
CA ALA A 31 14.78 -15.63 -1.59
C ALA A 31 15.81 -14.50 -1.53
N LEU A 32 15.76 -13.64 -2.55
CA LEU A 32 16.51 -12.39 -2.59
C LEU A 32 15.54 -11.23 -2.49
N VAL A 33 15.68 -10.42 -1.44
CA VAL A 33 14.93 -9.19 -1.25
C VAL A 33 15.73 -8.03 -1.84
N LEU A 34 15.21 -7.44 -2.91
CA LEU A 34 15.76 -6.25 -3.57
C LEU A 34 15.08 -5.01 -2.99
N ASP A 35 15.80 -4.26 -2.18
CA ASP A 35 15.28 -3.14 -1.41
C ASP A 35 15.92 -1.82 -1.82
N SER A 36 15.10 -0.91 -2.35
CA SER A 36 15.55 0.43 -2.75
C SER A 36 15.75 1.40 -1.59
N GLY A 37 15.28 1.06 -0.38
CA GLY A 37 15.27 1.95 0.77
C GLY A 37 14.19 3.05 0.72
N VAL A 38 13.33 3.04 -0.30
CA VAL A 38 12.24 4.01 -0.44
C VAL A 38 10.93 3.36 -0.01
N TYR A 39 10.35 3.85 1.09
CA TYR A 39 9.15 3.27 1.68
C TYR A 39 8.01 4.28 1.71
N ARG A 40 6.78 3.81 1.44
CA ARG A 40 5.59 4.66 1.45
C ARG A 40 5.34 5.29 2.82
N ASN A 41 5.56 4.56 3.89
CA ASN A 41 5.35 5.02 5.26
C ASN A 41 6.58 5.71 5.90
N ALA A 42 7.62 6.03 5.11
CA ALA A 42 8.78 6.75 5.63
C ALA A 42 8.47 8.16 6.16
N PRO A 43 7.52 8.93 5.60
CA PRO A 43 7.14 10.23 6.15
C PRO A 43 6.39 10.16 7.49
N THR A 44 5.86 8.99 7.85
CA THR A 44 5.12 8.79 9.10
C THR A 44 6.07 8.63 10.27
N LYS A 45 5.89 9.40 11.34
CA LYS A 45 6.71 9.26 12.56
C LYS A 45 6.40 7.98 13.32
N HIS A 46 5.15 7.57 13.31
CA HIS A 46 4.64 6.41 14.05
C HIS A 46 3.73 5.58 13.18
N MET A 47 3.75 4.28 13.37
CA MET A 47 2.80 3.34 12.76
C MET A 47 1.80 2.86 13.81
N HIS A 48 0.58 2.57 13.40
CA HIS A 48 -0.50 2.18 14.29
C HIS A 48 -1.17 0.89 13.87
N ASN A 49 -1.99 0.32 14.78
CA ASN A 49 -2.76 -0.91 14.58
C ASN A 49 -1.92 -2.16 14.32
N VAL A 50 -0.65 -2.18 14.73
CA VAL A 50 0.19 -3.38 14.69
C VAL A 50 0.43 -3.85 16.11
N ILE A 51 -0.19 -4.94 16.51
CA ILE A 51 -0.09 -5.48 17.89
C ILE A 51 1.38 -5.70 18.26
N GLY A 52 1.80 -5.13 19.39
CA GLY A 52 3.18 -5.16 19.86
C GLY A 52 4.09 -4.08 19.26
N PHE A 53 3.61 -3.35 18.22
CA PHE A 53 4.34 -2.26 17.56
C PHE A 53 3.47 -1.01 17.36
N ASP A 54 2.39 -0.89 18.12
CA ASP A 54 1.58 0.32 18.06
C ASP A 54 2.39 1.54 18.51
N HIS A 55 2.26 2.64 17.78
CA HIS A 55 3.05 3.87 17.99
C HIS A 55 4.57 3.71 17.76
N ALA A 56 5.02 2.62 17.12
CA ALA A 56 6.43 2.42 16.81
C ALA A 56 6.88 3.20 15.57
N ASP A 57 8.17 3.53 15.53
CA ASP A 57 8.82 4.07 14.33
C ASP A 57 8.82 3.03 13.21
N PRO A 58 8.32 3.36 11.99
CA PRO A 58 8.29 2.44 10.87
C PRO A 58 9.67 1.94 10.42
N ALA A 59 10.72 2.76 10.58
CA ALA A 59 12.08 2.36 10.23
C ALA A 59 12.62 1.34 11.24
N ALA A 60 12.38 1.56 12.54
CA ALA A 60 12.76 0.62 13.59
C ALA A 60 12.04 -0.73 13.42
N PHE A 61 10.75 -0.71 13.06
CA PHE A 61 10.00 -1.92 12.76
C PHE A 61 10.62 -2.72 11.60
N ARG A 62 10.94 -2.06 10.46
CA ARG A 62 11.56 -2.72 9.31
C ARG A 62 12.95 -3.25 9.64
N ALA A 63 13.76 -2.47 10.36
CA ALA A 63 15.09 -2.88 10.78
C ALA A 63 15.04 -4.13 11.66
N LYS A 64 14.12 -4.17 12.63
CA LYS A 64 13.92 -5.33 13.51
C LYS A 64 13.48 -6.57 12.73
N ALA A 65 12.53 -6.43 11.80
CA ALA A 65 12.06 -7.53 10.99
C ALA A 65 13.17 -8.10 10.08
N ARG A 66 13.98 -7.21 9.48
CA ARG A 66 15.14 -7.60 8.67
C ARG A 66 16.22 -8.29 9.52
N GLU A 67 16.56 -7.74 10.67
CA GLU A 67 17.52 -8.33 11.60
C GLU A 67 17.11 -9.74 12.02
N ASP A 68 15.83 -9.96 12.33
CA ASP A 68 15.31 -11.26 12.69
C ASP A 68 15.43 -12.30 11.55
N LEU A 69 15.23 -11.85 10.31
CA LEU A 69 15.44 -12.69 9.12
C LEU A 69 16.91 -13.03 8.92
N GLU A 70 17.79 -12.04 8.91
CA GLU A 70 19.23 -12.23 8.70
C GLU A 70 19.88 -13.09 9.79
N LYS A 71 19.43 -12.97 11.04
CA LYS A 71 19.97 -13.78 12.16
C LYS A 71 19.53 -15.24 12.15
N ARG A 72 18.33 -15.53 11.63
CA ARG A 72 17.73 -16.87 11.79
C ARG A 72 17.69 -17.71 10.51
N TYR A 73 17.70 -17.07 9.36
CA TYR A 73 17.43 -17.75 8.09
C TYR A 73 18.50 -17.44 7.04
N SER A 74 19.43 -18.38 6.87
CA SER A 74 20.49 -18.26 5.86
C SER A 74 19.98 -18.35 4.41
N SER A 75 18.73 -18.77 4.21
CA SER A 75 18.10 -18.87 2.89
C SER A 75 17.60 -17.53 2.34
N ILE A 76 17.57 -16.46 3.17
CA ILE A 76 17.11 -15.14 2.75
C ILE A 76 18.29 -14.19 2.62
N GLU A 77 18.43 -13.60 1.45
CA GLU A 77 19.44 -12.59 1.16
C GLU A 77 18.79 -11.24 0.93
N PHE A 78 19.49 -10.19 1.32
CA PHE A 78 19.07 -8.80 1.11
C PHE A 78 20.08 -8.06 0.24
N LYS A 79 19.57 -7.31 -0.72
CA LYS A 79 20.38 -6.44 -1.56
C LYS A 79 19.77 -5.04 -1.62
N SER A 80 20.57 -4.03 -1.29
CA SER A 80 20.20 -2.64 -1.56
C SER A 80 20.30 -2.39 -3.05
N ALA A 81 19.15 -2.32 -3.72
CA ALA A 81 19.05 -2.16 -5.16
C ALA A 81 17.72 -1.53 -5.57
N THR A 82 17.78 -0.63 -6.53
CA THR A 82 16.58 -0.07 -7.18
C THR A 82 16.36 -0.84 -8.48
N VAL A 83 15.35 -1.70 -8.50
CA VAL A 83 14.98 -2.44 -9.71
C VAL A 83 14.27 -1.50 -10.69
N GLU A 84 14.70 -1.52 -11.94
CA GLU A 84 14.12 -0.70 -13.02
C GLU A 84 13.30 -1.54 -13.99
N THR A 85 13.73 -2.76 -14.27
CA THR A 85 13.02 -3.62 -15.21
C THR A 85 12.81 -5.02 -14.65
N VAL A 86 11.67 -5.59 -15.03
CA VAL A 86 11.32 -6.99 -14.76
C VAL A 86 10.74 -7.61 -16.02
N LYS A 87 11.05 -8.88 -16.24
CA LYS A 87 10.42 -9.67 -17.31
C LYS A 87 10.31 -11.14 -16.89
N LYS A 88 9.38 -11.83 -17.53
CA LYS A 88 9.30 -13.29 -17.47
C LYS A 88 9.90 -13.86 -18.75
N LEU A 89 10.88 -14.73 -18.63
CA LEU A 89 11.54 -15.39 -19.75
C LEU A 89 10.68 -16.55 -20.28
N ASP A 90 10.93 -17.00 -21.50
CA ASP A 90 10.27 -18.16 -22.09
C ASP A 90 10.49 -19.45 -21.28
N SER A 91 11.59 -19.53 -20.54
CA SER A 91 11.87 -20.59 -19.57
C SER A 91 10.95 -20.56 -18.32
N GLY A 92 10.13 -19.53 -18.16
CA GLY A 92 9.29 -19.31 -16.98
C GLY A 92 10.00 -18.60 -15.83
N ILE A 93 11.32 -18.35 -15.93
CA ILE A 93 12.11 -17.64 -14.92
C ILE A 93 11.83 -16.14 -15.00
N PHE A 94 11.74 -15.49 -13.85
CA PHE A 94 11.69 -14.05 -13.75
C PHE A 94 13.08 -13.45 -13.67
N GLU A 95 13.29 -12.39 -14.42
CA GLU A 95 14.53 -11.62 -14.42
C GLU A 95 14.23 -10.19 -14.00
N ALA A 96 15.02 -9.67 -13.05
CA ALA A 96 14.99 -8.29 -12.60
C ALA A 96 16.35 -7.63 -12.85
N VAL A 97 16.36 -6.40 -13.31
CA VAL A 97 17.60 -5.62 -13.53
C VAL A 97 17.54 -4.35 -12.71
N ASP A 98 18.59 -4.10 -11.95
CA ASP A 98 18.71 -2.89 -11.14
C ASP A 98 19.28 -1.70 -11.93
N SER A 99 19.26 -0.52 -11.33
CA SER A 99 19.77 0.74 -11.89
C SER A 99 21.28 0.73 -12.22
N LYS A 100 22.00 -0.32 -11.80
CA LYS A 100 23.43 -0.53 -12.12
C LYS A 100 23.62 -1.57 -13.22
N GLY A 101 22.54 -2.08 -13.79
CA GLY A 101 22.55 -3.12 -14.81
C GLY A 101 22.82 -4.53 -14.25
N THR A 102 22.75 -4.72 -12.93
CA THR A 102 22.91 -6.05 -12.32
C THR A 102 21.65 -6.87 -12.54
N VAL A 103 21.83 -8.11 -13.03
CA VAL A 103 20.75 -9.03 -13.34
C VAL A 103 20.55 -10.02 -12.18
N TYR A 104 19.31 -10.20 -11.78
CA TYR A 104 18.87 -11.15 -10.75
C TYR A 104 17.81 -12.09 -11.33
N GLN A 105 17.85 -13.37 -10.96
CA GLN A 105 16.93 -14.38 -11.50
C GLN A 105 16.25 -15.17 -10.39
N GLY A 106 14.95 -15.45 -10.58
CA GLY A 106 14.14 -16.24 -9.66
C GLY A 106 13.04 -17.03 -10.37
N LYS A 107 12.69 -18.18 -9.81
CA LYS A 107 11.60 -19.03 -10.32
C LYS A 107 10.23 -18.36 -10.12
N ARG A 108 10.10 -17.51 -9.10
CA ARG A 108 8.90 -16.72 -8.77
C ARG A 108 9.28 -15.26 -8.50
N LEU A 109 8.30 -14.40 -8.60
CA LEU A 109 8.44 -12.97 -8.35
C LEU A 109 7.39 -12.49 -7.35
N GLY A 110 7.82 -11.74 -6.33
CA GLY A 110 6.97 -11.06 -5.37
C GLY A 110 7.11 -9.55 -5.48
N LEU A 111 6.01 -8.85 -5.70
CA LEU A 111 5.95 -7.39 -5.77
C LEU A 111 5.39 -6.84 -4.45
N GLY A 112 6.28 -6.31 -3.60
CA GLY A 112 5.97 -5.61 -2.36
C GLY A 112 6.16 -4.09 -2.48
N THR A 113 5.90 -3.54 -3.67
CA THR A 113 6.09 -2.12 -3.99
C THR A 113 4.93 -1.28 -3.47
N GLY A 114 5.20 0.02 -3.20
CA GLY A 114 4.19 0.93 -2.68
C GLY A 114 3.48 1.73 -3.77
N GLY A 115 2.23 2.16 -3.49
CA GLY A 115 1.55 3.23 -4.20
C GLY A 115 1.71 4.56 -3.46
N ARG A 116 1.63 5.72 -4.14
CA ARG A 116 1.60 7.04 -3.51
C ARG A 116 0.16 7.50 -3.28
N GLY A 117 -0.12 8.11 -2.13
CA GLY A 117 -1.42 8.70 -1.83
C GLY A 117 -1.36 9.72 -0.69
N ILE A 118 -2.25 10.71 -0.73
CA ILE A 118 -2.49 11.68 0.35
C ILE A 118 -3.20 10.95 1.50
N PHE A 119 -3.15 11.53 2.71
CA PHE A 119 -3.75 11.05 3.95
C PHE A 119 -5.14 10.41 3.75
N HIS A 120 -5.21 9.08 3.88
CA HIS A 120 -6.37 8.29 3.47
C HIS A 120 -6.94 7.42 4.59
N CYS A 121 -6.28 7.36 5.75
CA CYS A 121 -6.62 6.40 6.80
C CYS A 121 -6.76 7.10 8.15
N LEU A 122 -7.98 7.24 8.63
CA LEU A 122 -8.27 7.85 9.93
C LEU A 122 -7.85 6.96 11.11
N TYR A 123 -7.76 5.64 10.92
CA TYR A 123 -7.18 4.72 11.92
C TYR A 123 -5.65 4.85 12.02
N CYS A 124 -5.00 5.37 10.98
CA CYS A 124 -3.55 5.46 10.93
C CYS A 124 -3.00 6.76 11.52
N HIS A 125 -3.75 7.87 11.38
CA HIS A 125 -3.30 9.21 11.79
C HIS A 125 -4.40 10.07 12.43
N GLY A 126 -5.63 9.59 12.48
CA GLY A 126 -6.73 10.41 12.94
C GLY A 126 -6.74 10.65 14.46
N PHE A 127 -6.22 9.70 15.24
CA PHE A 127 -6.26 9.78 16.70
C PHE A 127 -5.38 10.90 17.26
N GLU A 128 -4.26 11.19 16.63
CA GLU A 128 -3.34 12.27 17.00
C GLU A 128 -4.01 13.64 16.84
N GLU A 129 -4.91 13.77 15.86
CA GLU A 129 -5.62 15.00 15.52
C GLU A 129 -6.99 15.15 16.21
N ARG A 130 -7.29 14.26 17.17
CA ARG A 130 -8.55 14.32 17.91
C ARG A 130 -8.72 15.64 18.66
N GLY A 131 -9.95 16.12 18.71
CA GLY A 131 -10.30 17.40 19.35
C GLY A 131 -10.24 18.59 18.40
N ALA A 132 -9.98 18.38 17.12
CA ALA A 132 -10.05 19.44 16.11
C ALA A 132 -11.43 20.12 16.10
N GLU A 133 -11.48 21.43 15.90
CA GLU A 133 -12.73 22.22 15.85
C GLU A 133 -13.56 21.79 14.63
N SER A 134 -12.91 21.65 13.48
CA SER A 134 -13.54 21.17 12.26
C SER A 134 -12.58 20.34 11.42
N VAL A 135 -13.12 19.41 10.62
CA VAL A 135 -12.38 18.60 9.68
C VAL A 135 -13.11 18.45 8.36
N GLY A 136 -12.35 18.30 7.28
CA GLY A 136 -12.88 18.07 5.95
C GLY A 136 -12.92 16.58 5.60
N VAL A 137 -13.94 16.16 4.85
CA VAL A 137 -13.95 14.91 4.08
C VAL A 137 -14.08 15.28 2.61
N PHE A 138 -13.02 15.10 1.86
CA PHE A 138 -13.01 15.38 0.42
C PHE A 138 -13.53 14.19 -0.37
N ALA A 139 -14.68 14.38 -1.00
CA ALA A 139 -15.33 13.37 -1.84
C ALA A 139 -14.75 13.36 -3.27
N GLY A 140 -13.50 12.98 -3.36
CA GLY A 140 -12.72 12.86 -4.59
C GLY A 140 -11.90 11.58 -4.62
N GLY A 141 -11.14 11.36 -5.68
CA GLY A 141 -10.41 10.12 -5.88
C GLY A 141 -11.36 8.91 -5.92
N ILE A 142 -11.15 7.93 -5.06
CA ILE A 142 -12.02 6.76 -4.95
C ILE A 142 -13.29 7.02 -4.11
N PHE A 143 -13.38 8.15 -3.38
CA PHE A 143 -14.62 8.55 -2.68
C PHE A 143 -15.64 9.14 -3.65
N THR A 144 -16.04 8.36 -4.65
CA THR A 144 -16.93 8.77 -5.73
C THR A 144 -18.38 8.32 -5.55
N VAL A 145 -18.65 7.51 -4.52
CA VAL A 145 -19.98 7.01 -4.20
C VAL A 145 -20.41 7.40 -2.78
N PRO A 146 -21.71 7.67 -2.56
CA PRO A 146 -22.23 8.09 -1.27
C PRO A 146 -21.89 7.16 -0.11
N GLU A 147 -21.86 5.84 -0.35
CA GLU A 147 -21.58 4.82 0.65
C GLU A 147 -20.20 5.01 1.30
N MET A 148 -19.17 5.25 0.49
CA MET A 148 -17.80 5.43 0.99
C MET A 148 -17.67 6.72 1.80
N VAL A 149 -18.23 7.82 1.31
CA VAL A 149 -18.22 9.10 2.02
C VAL A 149 -18.99 9.00 3.34
N SER A 150 -20.16 8.32 3.31
CA SER A 150 -21.00 8.11 4.49
C SER A 150 -20.35 7.17 5.52
N HIS A 151 -19.39 6.35 5.12
CA HIS A 151 -18.57 5.56 6.05
C HIS A 151 -17.50 6.43 6.74
N VAL A 152 -16.83 7.30 6.01
CA VAL A 152 -15.69 8.09 6.52
C VAL A 152 -16.12 9.30 7.33
N ALA A 153 -17.22 9.98 6.94
CA ALA A 153 -17.65 11.19 7.62
C ALA A 153 -18.00 10.98 9.11
N PRO A 154 -18.70 9.91 9.53
CA PRO A 154 -18.90 9.61 10.95
C PRO A 154 -17.60 9.29 11.70
N MET A 155 -16.63 8.64 11.05
CA MET A 155 -15.32 8.38 11.66
C MET A 155 -14.59 9.71 11.93
N ALA A 156 -14.55 10.62 10.95
CA ALA A 156 -13.99 11.96 11.11
C ALA A 156 -14.71 12.73 12.23
N LYS A 157 -16.05 12.59 12.33
CA LYS A 157 -16.85 13.22 13.38
C LYS A 157 -16.50 12.77 14.80
N ARG A 158 -16.01 11.55 14.98
CA ARG A 158 -15.54 11.10 16.31
C ARG A 158 -14.24 11.78 16.75
N LEU A 159 -13.51 12.34 15.81
CA LEU A 159 -12.22 12.99 16.04
C LEU A 159 -12.32 14.51 16.12
N ALA A 160 -13.45 15.12 15.70
CA ALA A 160 -13.63 16.57 15.64
C ALA A 160 -15.01 17.02 16.13
N LYS A 161 -15.15 18.31 16.44
CA LYS A 161 -16.43 18.90 16.87
C LYS A 161 -17.41 19.01 15.71
N SER A 162 -16.92 19.24 14.48
CA SER A 162 -17.74 19.30 13.26
C SER A 162 -16.99 18.71 12.07
N VAL A 163 -17.75 18.25 11.06
CA VAL A 163 -17.23 17.73 9.81
C VAL A 163 -17.86 18.47 8.65
N THR A 164 -17.11 18.75 7.60
CA THR A 164 -17.64 19.22 6.32
C THR A 164 -17.29 18.23 5.21
N VAL A 165 -18.31 17.74 4.52
CA VAL A 165 -18.15 16.93 3.31
C VAL A 165 -18.06 17.86 2.11
N TYR A 166 -16.93 17.82 1.40
CA TYR A 166 -16.65 18.61 0.21
C TYR A 166 -16.81 17.76 -1.03
N SER A 167 -17.80 18.06 -1.89
CA SER A 167 -18.08 17.28 -3.09
C SER A 167 -17.43 17.80 -4.38
N ASN A 168 -16.83 18.99 -4.31
CA ASN A 168 -16.15 19.59 -5.46
C ASN A 168 -17.04 19.65 -6.71
N GLY A 169 -18.22 20.25 -6.59
CA GLY A 169 -19.19 20.44 -7.68
C GLY A 169 -20.14 19.26 -7.92
N LYS A 170 -20.03 18.15 -7.17
CA LYS A 170 -20.88 16.95 -7.38
C LYS A 170 -22.08 16.95 -6.44
N GLU A 171 -23.14 17.69 -6.77
CA GLU A 171 -24.34 17.80 -5.91
C GLU A 171 -25.05 16.47 -5.71
N SER A 172 -25.19 15.64 -6.76
CA SER A 172 -25.83 14.32 -6.65
C SER A 172 -25.15 13.39 -5.63
N LEU A 173 -23.82 13.54 -5.47
CA LEU A 173 -23.07 12.81 -4.44
C LEU A 173 -23.48 13.29 -3.03
N LEU A 174 -23.59 14.62 -2.82
CA LEU A 174 -24.02 15.17 -1.53
C LEU A 174 -25.47 14.77 -1.18
N GLU A 175 -26.37 14.78 -2.15
CA GLU A 175 -27.76 14.30 -1.96
C GLU A 175 -27.77 12.85 -1.46
N GLY A 176 -26.99 11.96 -2.09
CA GLY A 176 -26.86 10.58 -1.67
C GLY A 176 -26.25 10.42 -0.28
N VAL A 177 -25.28 11.28 0.10
CA VAL A 177 -24.69 11.29 1.45
C VAL A 177 -25.68 11.83 2.49
N ARG A 178 -26.40 12.91 2.20
CA ARG A 178 -27.46 13.49 3.08
C ARG A 178 -28.56 12.49 3.38
N ALA A 179 -28.92 11.67 2.41
CA ALA A 179 -29.92 10.61 2.60
C ALA A 179 -29.49 9.52 3.61
N LYS A 180 -28.19 9.38 3.85
CA LYS A 180 -27.61 8.33 4.70
C LYS A 180 -27.16 8.84 6.07
N LEU A 181 -26.85 10.14 6.21
CA LEU A 181 -26.29 10.73 7.43
C LEU A 181 -27.25 11.75 8.03
N HIS A 182 -27.55 11.59 9.32
CA HIS A 182 -28.56 12.36 10.03
C HIS A 182 -27.97 13.32 11.10
N SER A 183 -26.64 13.34 11.27
CA SER A 183 -25.99 14.18 12.27
C SER A 183 -26.00 15.64 11.86
N SER A 184 -26.55 16.53 12.70
CA SER A 184 -26.50 17.98 12.51
C SER A 184 -25.09 18.58 12.59
N LYS A 185 -24.09 17.80 12.98
CA LYS A 185 -22.68 18.21 13.06
C LYS A 185 -21.88 17.83 11.81
N ILE A 186 -22.55 17.29 10.79
CA ILE A 186 -21.98 17.03 9.46
C ILE A 186 -22.56 18.07 8.50
N ASN A 187 -21.68 18.91 7.99
CA ASN A 187 -21.97 19.96 7.04
C ASN A 187 -21.64 19.50 5.62
N TYR A 188 -22.15 20.19 4.63
CA TYR A 188 -21.99 19.86 3.23
C TYR A 188 -21.60 21.10 2.44
N ASP A 189 -20.59 20.99 1.59
CA ASP A 189 -20.08 22.09 0.76
C ASP A 189 -19.82 21.57 -0.66
N ASN A 190 -20.50 22.16 -1.63
CA ASN A 190 -20.41 21.79 -3.05
C ASN A 190 -19.52 22.74 -3.86
N ARG A 191 -18.88 23.73 -3.24
CA ARG A 191 -18.00 24.65 -3.96
C ARG A 191 -16.86 23.89 -4.62
N ILE A 192 -16.47 24.35 -5.79
CA ILE A 192 -15.33 23.80 -6.53
C ILE A 192 -14.06 24.23 -5.81
N ILE A 193 -13.22 23.26 -5.50
CA ILE A 193 -11.95 23.46 -4.80
C ILE A 193 -10.86 23.75 -5.82
N LYS A 194 -10.20 24.89 -5.63
CA LYS A 194 -9.05 25.32 -6.43
C LYS A 194 -7.74 24.68 -5.95
N SER A 195 -7.54 24.64 -4.62
CA SER A 195 -6.30 24.09 -4.06
C SER A 195 -6.44 23.71 -2.59
N PHE A 196 -5.54 22.79 -2.18
CA PHE A 196 -5.25 22.44 -0.79
C PHE A 196 -3.84 22.91 -0.44
N GLN A 197 -3.66 23.52 0.73
CA GLN A 197 -2.36 23.95 1.23
C GLN A 197 -2.23 23.60 2.72
N LEU A 198 -1.11 22.97 3.10
CA LEU A 198 -0.81 22.74 4.51
C LEU A 198 -0.56 24.07 5.22
N VAL A 199 -1.06 24.17 6.45
CA VAL A 199 -0.85 25.34 7.32
C VAL A 199 0.29 25.00 8.29
N ASP A 200 1.31 25.84 8.35
CA ASP A 200 2.44 25.77 9.29
C ASP A 200 3.12 24.39 9.38
N ASN A 201 3.16 23.64 8.26
CA ASN A 201 3.64 22.25 8.19
C ASN A 201 2.93 21.29 9.16
N GLY A 202 1.80 21.70 9.70
CA GLY A 202 0.94 20.89 10.56
C GLY A 202 -0.08 20.07 9.78
N PRO A 203 -0.99 19.38 10.48
CA PRO A 203 -2.07 18.62 9.86
C PRO A 203 -3.17 19.49 9.26
N ALA A 204 -3.24 20.76 9.68
CA ALA A 204 -4.27 21.69 9.23
C ALA A 204 -4.12 22.00 7.74
N VAL A 205 -5.26 22.08 7.05
CA VAL A 205 -5.33 22.28 5.60
C VAL A 205 -6.19 23.50 5.29
N LYS A 206 -5.60 24.47 4.59
CA LYS A 206 -6.35 25.55 3.97
C LYS A 206 -6.90 25.06 2.63
N ILE A 207 -8.22 25.09 2.52
CA ILE A 207 -8.97 24.83 1.30
C ILE A 207 -9.28 26.18 0.65
N THR A 208 -8.85 26.37 -0.58
CA THR A 208 -9.21 27.56 -1.37
C THR A 208 -10.18 27.15 -2.47
N PHE A 209 -11.27 27.89 -2.63
CA PHE A 209 -12.30 27.62 -3.63
C PHE A 209 -12.12 28.50 -4.87
N GLU A 210 -12.76 28.10 -5.99
CA GLU A 210 -12.73 28.89 -7.25
C GLU A 210 -13.37 30.27 -7.11
N ASP A 211 -14.29 30.45 -6.17
CA ASP A 211 -14.92 31.76 -5.87
C ASP A 211 -13.98 32.73 -5.10
N GLY A 212 -12.74 32.31 -4.83
CA GLY A 212 -11.74 33.08 -4.11
C GLY A 212 -11.85 32.98 -2.58
N SER A 213 -12.90 32.38 -2.05
CA SER A 213 -13.05 32.15 -0.60
C SER A 213 -12.12 31.02 -0.11
N SER A 214 -11.91 30.94 1.19
CA SER A 214 -11.11 29.86 1.76
C SER A 214 -11.62 29.43 3.14
N LYS A 215 -11.32 28.20 3.55
CA LYS A 215 -11.59 27.64 4.86
C LYS A 215 -10.38 26.82 5.34
N VAL A 216 -10.10 26.87 6.63
CA VAL A 216 -9.08 26.01 7.25
C VAL A 216 -9.79 24.91 8.02
N GLU A 217 -9.40 23.68 7.75
CA GLU A 217 -9.81 22.49 8.48
C GLU A 217 -8.63 21.94 9.28
N GLY A 218 -8.87 21.35 10.46
CA GLY A 218 -7.83 20.77 11.29
C GLY A 218 -7.08 19.61 10.59
N PHE A 219 -7.79 18.90 9.73
CA PHE A 219 -7.24 17.99 8.71
C PHE A 219 -8.27 17.71 7.62
N VAL A 220 -7.87 17.10 6.53
CA VAL A 220 -8.78 16.65 5.47
C VAL A 220 -8.55 15.16 5.20
N ALA A 221 -9.61 14.37 5.38
CA ALA A 221 -9.65 12.99 4.97
C ALA A 221 -9.99 12.90 3.48
N SER A 222 -9.18 12.16 2.73
CA SER A 222 -9.38 11.92 1.30
C SER A 222 -8.81 10.57 0.93
N HIS A 223 -9.30 9.98 -0.14
CA HIS A 223 -8.68 8.78 -0.71
C HIS A 223 -8.42 9.01 -2.19
N PRO A 224 -7.21 9.47 -2.56
CA PRO A 224 -6.87 9.75 -3.95
C PRO A 224 -6.85 8.47 -4.78
N ASN A 225 -6.90 8.62 -6.10
CA ASN A 225 -6.67 7.50 -7.01
C ASN A 225 -5.27 6.91 -6.78
N VAL A 226 -5.17 5.60 -6.90
CA VAL A 226 -3.90 4.91 -6.74
C VAL A 226 -3.11 4.98 -8.03
N VAL A 227 -1.82 5.29 -7.89
CA VAL A 227 -0.86 5.25 -8.99
C VAL A 227 0.25 4.30 -8.59
N GLN A 228 0.56 3.33 -9.44
CA GLN A 228 1.71 2.46 -9.23
C GLN A 228 2.99 3.29 -9.30
N THR A 229 3.90 3.07 -8.37
CA THR A 229 5.18 3.82 -8.29
C THR A 229 6.29 3.16 -9.10
N SER A 230 6.03 1.98 -9.63
CA SER A 230 6.98 1.21 -10.44
C SER A 230 6.32 0.80 -11.77
N PRO A 231 7.11 0.60 -12.84
CA PRO A 231 6.60 0.19 -14.15
C PRO A 231 6.32 -1.31 -14.25
N PHE A 232 6.47 -2.08 -13.17
CA PHE A 232 6.49 -3.54 -13.22
C PHE A 232 5.17 -4.16 -13.67
N ALA A 233 4.04 -3.54 -13.30
CA ALA A 233 2.74 -4.02 -13.75
C ALA A 233 2.60 -3.94 -15.28
N GLU A 234 3.05 -2.84 -15.89
CA GLU A 234 3.05 -2.65 -17.33
C GLU A 234 4.06 -3.59 -18.01
N GLN A 235 5.29 -3.68 -17.51
CA GLN A 235 6.36 -4.52 -18.07
C GLN A 235 6.00 -6.00 -18.11
N LEU A 236 5.21 -6.46 -17.12
CA LEU A 236 4.75 -7.85 -17.04
C LEU A 236 3.35 -8.06 -17.66
N GLY A 237 2.68 -7.01 -18.11
CA GLY A 237 1.32 -7.09 -18.64
C GLY A 237 0.29 -7.56 -17.61
N LEU A 238 0.42 -7.11 -16.34
CA LEU A 238 -0.48 -7.50 -15.27
C LEU A 238 -1.86 -6.87 -15.44
N GLU A 239 -2.91 -7.62 -15.12
CA GLU A 239 -4.25 -7.07 -15.01
C GLU A 239 -4.34 -6.10 -13.83
N MET A 240 -5.07 -4.98 -14.07
CA MET A 240 -5.25 -3.92 -13.07
C MET A 240 -6.70 -3.83 -12.62
N GLN A 241 -6.92 -3.44 -11.37
CA GLN A 241 -8.22 -3.03 -10.88
C GLN A 241 -8.57 -1.63 -11.43
N PRO A 242 -9.86 -1.29 -11.60
CA PRO A 242 -10.27 0.06 -12.00
C PRO A 242 -9.77 1.17 -11.06
N SER A 243 -9.51 0.84 -9.80
CA SER A 243 -8.97 1.75 -8.78
C SER A 243 -7.45 1.96 -8.85
N GLY A 244 -6.75 1.22 -9.73
CA GLY A 244 -5.32 1.38 -10.01
C GLY A 244 -4.38 0.40 -9.29
N GLU A 245 -4.90 -0.54 -8.52
CA GLU A 245 -4.12 -1.62 -7.92
C GLU A 245 -3.93 -2.78 -8.90
N ILE A 246 -2.86 -3.54 -8.70
CA ILE A 246 -2.65 -4.82 -9.40
C ILE A 246 -3.78 -5.78 -8.98
N LYS A 247 -4.48 -6.37 -9.96
CA LYS A 247 -5.47 -7.40 -9.70
C LYS A 247 -4.77 -8.68 -9.25
N VAL A 248 -5.23 -9.24 -8.13
CA VAL A 248 -4.70 -10.46 -7.53
C VAL A 248 -5.81 -11.36 -7.05
N GLU A 249 -5.56 -12.67 -7.02
CA GLU A 249 -6.53 -13.67 -6.59
C GLU A 249 -6.23 -14.16 -5.16
N PRO A 250 -7.16 -13.93 -4.20
CA PRO A 250 -7.06 -14.53 -2.87
C PRO A 250 -7.17 -16.06 -2.94
N PRO A 251 -6.62 -16.79 -1.94
CA PRO A 251 -5.96 -16.29 -0.77
C PRO A 251 -4.47 -15.97 -0.94
N PHE A 252 -3.85 -16.37 -2.04
CA PHE A 252 -2.41 -16.30 -2.23
C PHE A 252 -1.92 -15.07 -2.98
N TYR A 253 -2.83 -14.24 -3.47
CA TYR A 253 -2.53 -12.97 -4.14
C TYR A 253 -1.63 -13.12 -5.37
N GLU A 254 -1.83 -14.20 -6.15
CA GLU A 254 -1.21 -14.35 -7.45
C GLU A 254 -1.84 -13.37 -8.45
N THR A 255 -1.03 -12.82 -9.33
CA THR A 255 -1.45 -11.91 -10.40
C THR A 255 -1.96 -12.68 -11.62
N SER A 256 -2.34 -11.97 -12.69
CA SER A 256 -2.67 -12.59 -13.98
C SER A 256 -1.49 -13.34 -14.62
N VAL A 257 -0.26 -13.12 -14.15
CA VAL A 257 0.96 -13.80 -14.63
C VAL A 257 1.36 -14.88 -13.62
N LYS A 258 1.21 -16.14 -14.01
CA LYS A 258 1.55 -17.31 -13.18
C LYS A 258 2.95 -17.20 -12.60
N GLY A 259 3.07 -17.41 -11.29
CA GLY A 259 4.32 -17.32 -10.53
C GLY A 259 4.70 -15.90 -10.12
N CYS A 260 3.88 -14.90 -10.48
CA CYS A 260 4.04 -13.53 -10.02
C CYS A 260 2.97 -13.19 -8.99
N PHE A 261 3.39 -12.72 -7.83
CA PHE A 261 2.53 -12.37 -6.68
C PHE A 261 2.67 -10.89 -6.37
N ALA A 262 1.60 -10.24 -5.95
CA ALA A 262 1.65 -8.85 -5.52
C ALA A 262 0.96 -8.66 -4.16
N ALA A 263 1.58 -7.89 -3.28
CA ALA A 263 1.12 -7.73 -1.90
C ALA A 263 1.25 -6.30 -1.41
N GLY A 264 0.41 -5.94 -0.44
CA GLY A 264 0.38 -4.62 0.17
C GLY A 264 -0.22 -3.56 -0.75
N ASP A 265 0.31 -2.36 -0.67
CA ASP A 265 -0.28 -1.18 -1.29
C ASP A 265 -0.37 -1.25 -2.82
N ALA A 266 0.46 -2.05 -3.47
CA ALA A 266 0.39 -2.29 -4.91
C ALA A 266 -0.88 -3.04 -5.33
N ALA A 267 -1.47 -3.86 -4.44
CA ALA A 267 -2.49 -4.84 -4.77
C ALA A 267 -3.78 -4.74 -3.92
N THR A 268 -3.92 -3.72 -3.07
CA THR A 268 -5.14 -3.53 -2.26
C THR A 268 -5.46 -2.07 -2.05
N VAL A 269 -6.76 -1.75 -1.95
CA VAL A 269 -7.27 -0.44 -1.52
C VAL A 269 -7.09 -0.22 -0.02
N LEU A 270 -7.01 -1.29 0.79
CA LEU A 270 -6.85 -1.23 2.24
C LEU A 270 -5.37 -1.04 2.60
N LYS A 271 -4.89 0.19 2.51
CA LYS A 271 -3.48 0.56 2.74
C LYS A 271 -3.16 0.54 4.24
N SER A 272 -2.68 -0.57 4.78
CA SER A 272 -2.22 -0.69 6.16
C SER A 272 -1.04 -1.64 6.29
N VAL A 273 -0.26 -1.50 7.36
CA VAL A 273 0.85 -2.41 7.66
C VAL A 273 0.35 -3.83 7.87
N LEU A 274 -0.75 -4.00 8.61
CA LEU A 274 -1.38 -5.31 8.82
C LEU A 274 -1.77 -6.00 7.52
N GLN A 275 -2.44 -5.27 6.63
CA GLN A 275 -2.85 -5.81 5.34
C GLN A 275 -1.64 -6.18 4.48
N ALA A 276 -0.62 -5.33 4.47
CA ALA A 276 0.61 -5.60 3.75
C ALA A 276 1.34 -6.84 4.28
N MET A 277 1.39 -7.02 5.61
CA MET A 277 1.98 -8.19 6.23
C MET A 277 1.19 -9.46 5.91
N ALA A 278 -0.13 -9.44 6.05
CA ALA A 278 -0.99 -10.58 5.77
C ALA A 278 -0.88 -11.03 4.30
N MET A 279 -1.03 -10.09 3.37
CA MET A 279 -0.90 -10.37 1.95
C MET A 279 0.50 -10.90 1.60
N GLY A 280 1.57 -10.31 2.19
CA GLY A 280 2.94 -10.77 1.97
C GLY A 280 3.15 -12.21 2.44
N ALA A 281 2.69 -12.56 3.64
CA ALA A 281 2.79 -13.90 4.17
C ALA A 281 2.07 -14.93 3.29
N PHE A 282 0.84 -14.64 2.87
CA PHE A 282 0.07 -15.53 2.00
C PHE A 282 0.66 -15.61 0.59
N SER A 283 1.20 -14.53 0.04
CA SER A 283 1.92 -14.56 -1.25
C SER A 283 3.16 -15.46 -1.18
N GLY A 284 3.92 -15.38 -0.10
CA GLY A 284 5.05 -16.27 0.15
C GLY A 284 4.62 -17.74 0.26
N THR A 285 3.50 -18.01 0.94
CA THR A 285 2.91 -19.35 1.02
C THR A 285 2.48 -19.86 -0.36
N GLY A 286 1.82 -19.02 -1.17
CA GLY A 286 1.41 -19.39 -2.53
C GLY A 286 2.60 -19.72 -3.43
N ALA A 287 3.66 -18.92 -3.36
CA ALA A 287 4.90 -19.17 -4.09
C ALA A 287 5.55 -20.49 -3.65
N ALA A 288 5.64 -20.75 -2.34
CA ALA A 288 6.14 -21.99 -1.78
C ALA A 288 5.32 -23.20 -2.24
N THR A 289 3.99 -23.10 -2.20
CA THR A 289 3.09 -24.17 -2.65
C THR A 289 3.33 -24.55 -4.11
N GLN A 290 3.48 -23.57 -5.00
CA GLN A 290 3.78 -23.84 -6.41
C GLN A 290 5.13 -24.51 -6.60
N LEU A 291 6.14 -24.06 -5.85
CA LEU A 291 7.48 -24.65 -5.89
C LEU A 291 7.49 -26.10 -5.37
N GLN A 292 6.73 -26.38 -4.30
CA GLN A 292 6.58 -27.74 -3.76
C GLN A 292 5.99 -28.70 -4.79
N TYR A 293 4.93 -28.32 -5.50
CA TYR A 293 4.35 -29.16 -6.55
C TYR A 293 5.33 -29.40 -7.72
N GLU A 294 6.18 -28.42 -8.04
CA GLU A 294 7.20 -28.59 -9.08
C GLU A 294 8.33 -29.52 -8.64
N LEU A 295 8.73 -29.49 -7.38
CA LEU A 295 9.73 -30.41 -6.81
C LEU A 295 9.17 -31.82 -6.68
N ASP A 296 7.94 -31.97 -6.19
CA ASP A 296 7.27 -33.26 -6.10
C ASP A 296 7.16 -33.96 -7.47
N ALA A 297 6.73 -33.20 -8.48
CA ALA A 297 6.62 -33.72 -9.85
C ALA A 297 7.96 -34.20 -10.46
N LYS A 298 9.10 -33.77 -9.89
CA LYS A 298 10.46 -34.15 -10.32
C LYS A 298 11.13 -35.14 -9.36
N ASP A 299 10.44 -35.55 -8.30
CA ASP A 299 11.03 -36.36 -7.21
C ASP A 299 12.25 -35.69 -6.54
N GLU A 300 12.15 -34.36 -6.34
CA GLU A 300 13.20 -33.48 -5.77
C GLU A 300 12.83 -32.89 -4.39
N LEU A 301 11.75 -33.40 -3.71
CA LEU A 301 11.32 -32.94 -2.38
C LEU A 301 12.32 -33.33 -1.28
#